data_373b236ce7e7f2a4cc418008c6a66416
#
_entry.id   373b236ce7e7f2a4cc418008c6a66416
#
_cell.length_a   1.000
_cell.length_b   1.000
_cell.length_c   1.000
_cell.angle_alpha   90.00
_cell.angle_beta   90.00
_cell.angle_gamma   90.00
#
_symmetry.space_group_name_H-M   'P 1'
#
loop_
_entity.id
_entity.type
_entity.pdbx_description
1 polymer ?
#
loop_
_entity_poly.entity_id
_entity_poly.type
_entity_poly.pdbx_seq_one_letter_code
_entity_poly.pdbx_strand_id
1 'polypeptide(L)'
;MKYLSNKNGFLGIDNDVNFKEKVVVVPFGLEKTVSYGGGTRNGPKEIIKASHQVELYDEELHCEPYKKIGIKTLKPFKIDKDIKKALKKMSNINQEILDKKLFPITFGGEHSITPGCIAPFVKKYKDICLLHFDAHADLRESYNGEKFSHASAIKRCLDYKNVSIISFGIRNISQSEIPFLKKNSSRIDIFWAKDKNKWDLKKFKKMIKNKTVYLTFDVDGLDSSIMPATGTPEPGGLLWDETLDIIRIAAKNSNIVGADINELSPIKGFNSYNFLVAKLAYKILSYKFLY
;
A
#
# COMPACT_ATOMS: atom_id res chain seq x y z
N MET A 1 -12.19 0.77 -18.43
CA MET A 1 -11.73 -0.33 -17.53
C MET A 1 -12.51 -1.61 -17.77
N LYS A 2 -11.87 -2.80 -17.67
CA LYS A 2 -12.54 -4.13 -17.73
C LYS A 2 -12.44 -4.77 -16.35
N TYR A 3 -13.56 -5.29 -15.82
CA TYR A 3 -13.64 -5.88 -14.48
C TYR A 3 -13.77 -7.39 -14.53
N LEU A 4 -13.31 -8.07 -13.46
CA LEU A 4 -13.71 -9.43 -13.13
C LEU A 4 -15.18 -9.47 -12.71
N SER A 5 -15.82 -10.64 -12.76
CA SER A 5 -17.08 -10.84 -12.02
C SER A 5 -16.83 -10.67 -10.51
N ASN A 6 -17.85 -10.30 -9.74
CA ASN A 6 -17.70 -10.15 -8.29
C ASN A 6 -17.17 -11.44 -7.65
N LYS A 7 -17.68 -12.60 -8.06
CA LYS A 7 -17.24 -13.93 -7.60
C LYS A 7 -15.74 -14.21 -7.83
N ASN A 8 -15.15 -13.63 -8.89
CA ASN A 8 -13.73 -13.81 -9.22
C ASN A 8 -12.86 -12.63 -8.77
N GLY A 9 -13.48 -11.59 -8.24
CA GLY A 9 -12.81 -10.40 -7.72
C GLY A 9 -12.42 -10.53 -6.25
N PHE A 10 -11.92 -9.44 -5.70
CA PHE A 10 -11.57 -9.34 -4.28
C PHE A 10 -12.82 -9.61 -3.41
N LEU A 11 -12.68 -10.42 -2.38
CA LEU A 11 -13.67 -10.97 -1.45
C LEU A 11 -14.59 -12.05 -2.05
N GLY A 12 -14.57 -12.33 -3.34
CA GLY A 12 -15.38 -13.39 -3.94
C GLY A 12 -16.89 -13.23 -3.74
N ILE A 13 -17.39 -12.00 -3.74
CA ILE A 13 -18.80 -11.68 -3.46
C ILE A 13 -19.71 -12.26 -4.54
N ASP A 14 -20.86 -12.80 -4.15
CA ASP A 14 -21.85 -13.30 -5.10
C ASP A 14 -22.31 -12.21 -6.06
N ASN A 15 -22.59 -12.60 -7.32
CA ASN A 15 -22.94 -11.67 -8.39
C ASN A 15 -24.30 -10.97 -8.17
N ASP A 16 -25.17 -11.57 -7.36
CA ASP A 16 -26.51 -11.06 -7.07
C ASP A 16 -26.53 -9.87 -6.11
N VAL A 17 -25.39 -9.59 -5.46
CA VAL A 17 -25.27 -8.45 -4.56
C VAL A 17 -25.17 -7.16 -5.36
N ASN A 18 -26.22 -6.36 -5.29
CA ASN A 18 -26.24 -5.04 -5.92
C ASN A 18 -25.71 -3.98 -4.94
N PHE A 19 -24.68 -3.25 -5.33
CA PHE A 19 -24.09 -2.17 -4.54
C PHE A 19 -23.55 -1.04 -5.44
N LYS A 20 -23.54 0.17 -4.90
CA LYS A 20 -22.90 1.31 -5.57
C LYS A 20 -21.39 1.19 -5.43
N GLU A 21 -20.68 1.12 -6.54
CA GLU A 21 -19.23 1.04 -6.57
C GLU A 21 -18.58 2.27 -5.94
N LYS A 22 -17.67 2.05 -5.01
CA LYS A 22 -16.82 3.09 -4.43
C LYS A 22 -15.33 2.76 -4.55
N VAL A 23 -14.99 1.47 -4.69
CA VAL A 23 -13.62 0.96 -4.67
C VAL A 23 -13.29 0.18 -5.94
N VAL A 24 -12.10 0.40 -6.45
CA VAL A 24 -11.50 -0.39 -7.53
C VAL A 24 -10.19 -1.01 -7.05
N VAL A 25 -10.17 -2.33 -7.01
CA VAL A 25 -8.95 -3.12 -6.78
C VAL A 25 -8.18 -3.24 -8.09
N VAL A 26 -6.90 -2.86 -8.07
CA VAL A 26 -6.00 -2.87 -9.22
C VAL A 26 -4.90 -3.90 -9.02
N PRO A 27 -4.95 -5.09 -9.65
CA PRO A 27 -3.86 -6.07 -9.58
C PRO A 27 -2.72 -5.65 -10.52
N PHE A 28 -1.59 -5.21 -9.96
CA PHE A 28 -0.44 -4.71 -10.72
C PHE A 28 0.88 -5.36 -10.28
N GLY A 29 1.09 -6.62 -10.63
CA GLY A 29 2.26 -7.43 -10.27
C GLY A 29 3.53 -7.08 -11.06
N LEU A 30 4.00 -5.82 -10.98
CA LEU A 30 5.31 -5.44 -11.51
C LEU A 30 6.41 -6.08 -10.64
N GLU A 31 7.35 -6.79 -11.26
CA GLU A 31 8.53 -7.33 -10.61
C GLU A 31 9.70 -7.23 -11.58
N LYS A 32 10.61 -6.33 -11.30
CA LYS A 32 11.74 -6.04 -12.19
C LYS A 32 13.04 -5.75 -11.43
N THR A 33 12.96 -5.10 -10.27
CA THR A 33 14.14 -4.57 -9.58
C THR A 33 14.39 -5.22 -8.23
N VAL A 34 13.63 -6.26 -7.88
CA VAL A 34 13.79 -7.01 -6.62
C VAL A 34 15.25 -7.45 -6.40
N SER A 35 15.71 -7.37 -5.15
CA SER A 35 17.12 -7.57 -4.81
C SER A 35 17.46 -8.99 -4.40
N TYR A 36 16.64 -9.68 -3.61
CA TYR A 36 16.92 -10.99 -3.02
C TYR A 36 15.84 -12.01 -3.30
N GLY A 37 14.68 -11.90 -2.67
CA GLY A 37 13.58 -12.84 -2.88
C GLY A 37 12.65 -12.37 -4.00
N GLY A 38 12.50 -13.18 -5.08
CA GLY A 38 11.52 -12.90 -6.13
C GLY A 38 10.18 -13.56 -5.86
N GLY A 39 9.17 -13.25 -6.69
CA GLY A 39 7.83 -13.84 -6.62
C GLY A 39 6.71 -12.83 -6.39
N THR A 40 7.05 -11.57 -6.12
CA THR A 40 6.10 -10.49 -5.83
C THR A 40 5.10 -10.24 -6.97
N ARG A 41 5.46 -10.58 -8.21
CA ARG A 41 4.54 -10.55 -9.38
C ARG A 41 3.26 -11.36 -9.17
N ASN A 42 3.32 -12.39 -8.31
CA ASN A 42 2.20 -13.27 -8.00
C ASN A 42 1.35 -12.74 -6.83
N GLY A 43 1.87 -11.78 -6.06
CA GLY A 43 1.21 -11.21 -4.90
C GLY A 43 -0.24 -10.80 -5.17
N PRO A 44 -0.52 -9.98 -6.20
CA PRO A 44 -1.88 -9.53 -6.48
C PRO A 44 -2.89 -10.66 -6.69
N LYS A 45 -2.50 -11.70 -7.41
CA LYS A 45 -3.35 -12.86 -7.66
C LYS A 45 -3.64 -13.64 -6.38
N GLU A 46 -2.61 -13.87 -5.57
CA GLU A 46 -2.76 -14.65 -4.34
C GLU A 46 -3.50 -13.87 -3.24
N ILE A 47 -3.37 -12.53 -3.18
CA ILE A 47 -4.19 -11.68 -2.31
C ILE A 47 -5.68 -11.81 -2.69
N ILE A 48 -6.02 -11.67 -3.97
CA ILE A 48 -7.41 -11.80 -4.45
C ILE A 48 -7.96 -13.19 -4.12
N LYS A 49 -7.18 -14.24 -4.39
CA LYS A 49 -7.59 -15.62 -4.09
C LYS A 49 -7.80 -15.84 -2.58
N ALA A 50 -6.87 -15.38 -1.74
CA ALA A 50 -6.97 -15.53 -0.29
C ALA A 50 -8.15 -14.72 0.28
N SER A 51 -8.49 -13.59 -0.33
CA SER A 51 -9.61 -12.75 0.12
C SER A 51 -10.97 -13.45 0.09
N HIS A 52 -11.13 -14.50 -0.72
CA HIS A 52 -12.34 -15.32 -0.76
C HIS A 52 -12.59 -16.13 0.52
N GLN A 53 -11.61 -16.17 1.42
CA GLN A 53 -11.69 -16.85 2.72
C GLN A 53 -11.78 -15.85 3.89
N VAL A 54 -11.74 -14.56 3.61
CA VAL A 54 -11.85 -13.52 4.64
C VAL A 54 -13.30 -13.41 5.09
N GLU A 55 -13.53 -13.43 6.40
CA GLU A 55 -14.85 -13.16 6.96
C GLU A 55 -15.33 -11.76 6.56
N LEU A 56 -16.55 -11.70 6.02
CA LEU A 56 -17.12 -10.46 5.49
C LEU A 56 -17.65 -9.53 6.58
N TYR A 57 -18.01 -10.09 7.73
CA TYR A 57 -18.41 -9.33 8.93
C TYR A 57 -17.17 -8.77 9.64
N ASP A 58 -17.18 -7.48 9.91
CA ASP A 58 -16.15 -6.82 10.68
C ASP A 58 -16.59 -6.70 12.13
N GLU A 59 -15.86 -7.39 13.03
CA GLU A 59 -16.15 -7.50 14.45
C GLU A 59 -15.98 -6.18 15.21
N GLU A 60 -15.13 -5.29 14.70
CA GLU A 60 -14.90 -3.97 15.31
C GLU A 60 -15.95 -2.94 14.88
N LEU A 61 -16.36 -3.02 13.61
CA LEU A 61 -17.33 -2.08 13.01
C LEU A 61 -18.77 -2.58 13.11
N HIS A 62 -18.98 -3.80 13.62
CA HIS A 62 -20.28 -4.45 13.80
C HIS A 62 -21.14 -4.43 12.52
N CYS A 63 -20.53 -4.66 11.36
CA CYS A 63 -21.25 -4.69 10.08
C CYS A 63 -20.47 -5.48 9.01
N GLU A 64 -21.05 -5.59 7.83
CA GLU A 64 -20.39 -6.10 6.62
C GLU A 64 -20.01 -4.93 5.71
N PRO A 65 -18.76 -4.44 5.82
CA PRO A 65 -18.29 -3.25 5.08
C PRO A 65 -18.54 -3.31 3.58
N TYR A 66 -18.31 -4.46 2.96
CA TYR A 66 -18.44 -4.62 1.50
C TYR A 66 -19.83 -4.21 0.96
N LYS A 67 -20.89 -4.40 1.75
CA LYS A 67 -22.27 -3.98 1.37
C LYS A 67 -22.41 -2.45 1.27
N LYS A 68 -21.59 -1.71 2.01
CA LYS A 68 -21.62 -0.24 2.04
C LYS A 68 -20.63 0.40 1.06
N ILE A 69 -19.53 -0.30 0.73
CA ILE A 69 -18.45 0.28 -0.07
C ILE A 69 -18.45 -0.16 -1.54
N GLY A 70 -19.03 -1.29 -1.90
CA GLY A 70 -19.07 -1.78 -3.27
C GLY A 70 -17.69 -1.86 -3.94
N ILE A 71 -17.15 -3.06 -4.07
CA ILE A 71 -15.78 -3.29 -4.54
C ILE A 71 -15.79 -3.93 -5.92
N LYS A 72 -15.08 -3.36 -6.88
CA LYS A 72 -14.82 -3.96 -8.19
C LYS A 72 -13.34 -4.26 -8.36
N THR A 73 -13.02 -5.34 -9.04
CA THR A 73 -11.64 -5.75 -9.31
C THR A 73 -11.36 -5.69 -10.80
N LEU A 74 -10.31 -4.99 -11.21
CA LEU A 74 -9.88 -4.97 -12.60
C LEU A 74 -9.40 -6.34 -13.06
N LYS A 75 -9.67 -6.68 -14.33
CA LYS A 75 -9.02 -7.84 -14.95
C LYS A 75 -7.51 -7.64 -14.97
N PRO A 76 -6.71 -8.71 -14.74
CA PRO A 76 -5.27 -8.67 -14.94
C PRO A 76 -4.92 -8.17 -16.34
N PHE A 77 -3.84 -7.42 -16.46
CA PHE A 77 -3.35 -6.88 -17.72
C PHE A 77 -1.83 -7.08 -17.83
N LYS A 78 -1.36 -7.10 -19.07
CA LYS A 78 0.07 -7.20 -19.35
C LYS A 78 0.80 -5.95 -18.85
N ILE A 79 1.85 -6.16 -18.07
CA ILE A 79 2.73 -5.11 -17.57
C ILE A 79 3.93 -5.00 -18.53
N ASP A 80 4.33 -3.78 -18.88
CA ASP A 80 5.48 -3.54 -19.76
C ASP A 80 6.78 -3.89 -19.03
N LYS A 81 7.76 -4.38 -19.79
CA LYS A 81 9.11 -4.64 -19.27
C LYS A 81 9.89 -3.36 -18.99
N ASP A 82 9.57 -2.26 -19.67
CA ASP A 82 10.11 -0.94 -19.37
C ASP A 82 9.40 -0.37 -18.14
N ILE A 83 10.18 -0.08 -17.10
CA ILE A 83 9.62 0.36 -15.82
C ILE A 83 8.90 1.72 -15.94
N LYS A 84 9.43 2.65 -16.73
CA LYS A 84 8.80 3.97 -16.93
C LYS A 84 7.45 3.84 -17.64
N LYS A 85 7.36 2.94 -18.63
CA LYS A 85 6.09 2.63 -19.30
C LYS A 85 5.11 1.96 -18.35
N ALA A 86 5.59 1.04 -17.51
CA ALA A 86 4.76 0.39 -16.49
C ALA A 86 4.21 1.43 -15.50
N LEU A 87 5.04 2.32 -14.95
CA LEU A 87 4.62 3.39 -14.04
C LEU A 87 3.66 4.38 -14.72
N LYS A 88 3.88 4.73 -15.98
CA LYS A 88 2.96 5.57 -16.76
C LYS A 88 1.60 4.89 -16.93
N LYS A 89 1.58 3.59 -17.21
CA LYS A 89 0.34 2.80 -17.27
C LYS A 89 -0.39 2.81 -15.94
N MET A 90 0.31 2.60 -14.82
CA MET A 90 -0.26 2.65 -13.48
C MET A 90 -0.90 4.03 -13.21
N SER A 91 -0.16 5.10 -13.52
CA SER A 91 -0.67 6.47 -13.40
C SER A 91 -1.96 6.69 -14.20
N ASN A 92 -2.02 6.21 -15.45
CA ASN A 92 -3.21 6.34 -16.29
C ASN A 92 -4.41 5.57 -15.72
N ILE A 93 -4.19 4.37 -15.17
CA ILE A 93 -5.25 3.57 -14.51
C ILE A 93 -5.81 4.33 -13.31
N ASN A 94 -4.95 4.83 -12.43
CA ASN A 94 -5.41 5.58 -11.26
C ASN A 94 -6.07 6.91 -11.64
N GLN A 95 -5.62 7.58 -12.72
CA GLN A 95 -6.30 8.75 -13.25
C GLN A 95 -7.74 8.43 -13.67
N GLU A 96 -7.94 7.34 -14.44
CA GLU A 96 -9.28 6.91 -14.88
C GLU A 96 -10.20 6.57 -13.69
N ILE A 97 -9.65 5.97 -12.61
CA ILE A 97 -10.40 5.67 -11.38
C ILE A 97 -10.79 6.97 -10.66
N LEU A 98 -9.85 7.91 -10.55
CA LEU A 98 -10.08 9.23 -9.93
C LEU A 98 -11.12 10.06 -10.68
N ASP A 99 -11.12 10.03 -12.01
CA ASP A 99 -12.09 10.75 -12.85
C ASP A 99 -13.51 10.25 -12.61
N LYS A 100 -13.64 8.95 -12.28
CA LYS A 100 -14.91 8.33 -11.87
C LYS A 100 -15.26 8.55 -10.39
N LYS A 101 -14.46 9.31 -9.65
CA LYS A 101 -14.61 9.56 -8.20
C LYS A 101 -14.60 8.28 -7.37
N LEU A 102 -13.87 7.24 -7.82
CA LEU A 102 -13.70 5.98 -7.14
C LEU A 102 -12.35 5.95 -6.38
N PHE A 103 -12.27 5.09 -5.38
CA PHE A 103 -11.07 4.88 -4.57
C PHE A 103 -10.25 3.71 -5.13
N PRO A 104 -8.99 3.91 -5.57
CA PRO A 104 -8.14 2.81 -5.95
C PRO A 104 -7.46 2.19 -4.72
N ILE A 105 -7.43 0.86 -4.68
CA ILE A 105 -6.49 0.10 -3.89
C ILE A 105 -5.71 -0.80 -4.84
N THR A 106 -4.38 -0.59 -4.92
CA THR A 106 -3.51 -1.36 -5.81
C THR A 106 -2.84 -2.48 -5.04
N PHE A 107 -2.98 -3.71 -5.52
CA PHE A 107 -2.14 -4.81 -5.09
C PHE A 107 -0.94 -4.86 -6.03
N GLY A 108 0.22 -4.48 -5.49
CA GLY A 108 1.45 -4.37 -6.24
C GLY A 108 2.21 -5.69 -6.35
N GLY A 109 3.27 -5.64 -7.15
CA GLY A 109 4.39 -6.53 -7.04
C GLY A 109 5.44 -5.87 -6.15
N GLU A 110 6.52 -5.36 -6.76
CA GLU A 110 7.55 -4.61 -6.04
C GLU A 110 7.12 -3.16 -5.71
N HIS A 111 7.71 -2.55 -4.69
CA HIS A 111 7.35 -1.21 -4.18
C HIS A 111 7.58 -0.07 -5.19
N SER A 112 8.38 -0.30 -6.23
CA SER A 112 8.64 0.68 -7.31
C SER A 112 7.39 1.22 -8.00
N ILE A 113 6.21 0.62 -7.81
CA ILE A 113 4.97 1.09 -8.44
C ILE A 113 4.40 2.36 -7.81
N THR A 114 4.68 2.65 -6.54
CA THR A 114 4.06 3.73 -5.76
C THR A 114 4.20 5.11 -6.40
N PRO A 115 5.34 5.52 -6.99
CA PRO A 115 5.43 6.79 -7.74
C PRO A 115 4.43 6.89 -8.90
N GLY A 116 4.17 5.78 -9.58
CA GLY A 116 3.13 5.70 -10.62
C GLY A 116 1.71 5.77 -10.02
N CYS A 117 1.51 5.15 -8.88
CA CYS A 117 0.24 5.16 -8.17
C CYS A 117 -0.16 6.56 -7.73
N ILE A 118 0.76 7.33 -7.12
CA ILE A 118 0.45 8.67 -6.57
C ILE A 118 0.41 9.78 -7.60
N ALA A 119 1.00 9.61 -8.79
CA ALA A 119 1.15 10.67 -9.79
C ALA A 119 -0.14 11.45 -10.12
N PRO A 120 -1.33 10.83 -10.29
CA PRO A 120 -2.56 11.58 -10.54
C PRO A 120 -3.06 12.31 -9.29
N PHE A 121 -2.79 11.81 -8.08
CA PHE A 121 -3.18 12.45 -6.83
C PHE A 121 -2.38 13.72 -6.57
N VAL A 122 -1.08 13.68 -6.84
CA VAL A 122 -0.18 14.84 -6.74
C VAL A 122 -0.64 16.00 -7.62
N LYS A 123 -1.23 15.70 -8.79
CA LYS A 123 -1.80 16.71 -9.68
C LYS A 123 -3.13 17.25 -9.19
N LYS A 124 -3.93 16.39 -8.54
CA LYS A 124 -5.29 16.73 -8.11
C LYS A 124 -5.34 17.49 -6.79
N TYR A 125 -4.44 17.18 -5.87
CA TYR A 125 -4.45 17.73 -4.52
C TYR A 125 -3.28 18.69 -4.30
N LYS A 126 -3.53 19.77 -3.54
CA LYS A 126 -2.52 20.77 -3.22
C LYS A 126 -1.34 20.17 -2.46
N ASP A 127 -1.63 19.30 -1.48
CA ASP A 127 -0.64 18.62 -0.65
C ASP A 127 -1.07 17.16 -0.45
N ILE A 128 -0.11 16.24 -0.50
CA ILE A 128 -0.28 14.82 -0.23
C ILE A 128 0.66 14.40 0.90
N CYS A 129 0.10 13.76 1.90
CA CYS A 129 0.89 13.04 2.90
C CYS A 129 0.91 11.55 2.54
N LEU A 130 2.09 11.01 2.28
CA LEU A 130 2.27 9.59 2.09
C LEU A 130 2.38 8.94 3.48
N LEU A 131 1.41 8.11 3.85
CA LEU A 131 1.49 7.26 5.02
C LEU A 131 2.14 5.95 4.61
N HIS A 132 3.39 5.78 5.02
CA HIS A 132 4.28 4.75 4.53
C HIS A 132 4.58 3.73 5.63
N PHE A 133 4.32 2.46 5.34
CA PHE A 133 4.66 1.30 6.17
C PHE A 133 5.72 0.47 5.47
N ASP A 134 6.86 0.22 6.12
CA ASP A 134 7.99 -0.43 5.48
C ASP A 134 9.07 -0.81 6.51
N ALA A 135 9.89 -1.79 6.22
CA ALA A 135 11.15 -2.01 6.90
C ALA A 135 12.23 -1.04 6.45
N HIS A 136 12.16 -0.61 5.18
CA HIS A 136 13.17 0.15 4.47
C HIS A 136 12.77 1.62 4.28
N ALA A 137 13.77 2.51 4.20
CA ALA A 137 13.49 3.93 3.97
C ALA A 137 13.16 4.25 2.50
N ASP A 138 13.62 3.46 1.56
CA ASP A 138 13.44 3.58 0.11
C ASP A 138 13.80 4.96 -0.47
N LEU A 139 14.86 5.56 0.12
CA LEU A 139 15.33 6.91 -0.21
C LEU A 139 16.57 6.91 -1.11
N ARG A 140 16.96 5.76 -1.69
CA ARG A 140 18.11 5.69 -2.60
C ARG A 140 17.86 6.51 -3.86
N GLU A 141 18.91 7.15 -4.38
CA GLU A 141 18.80 7.84 -5.69
C GLU A 141 18.56 6.86 -6.83
N SER A 142 19.23 5.71 -6.77
CA SER A 142 19.06 4.57 -7.67
C SER A 142 19.54 3.30 -6.97
N TYR A 143 19.15 2.15 -7.51
CA TYR A 143 19.63 0.86 -7.06
C TYR A 143 19.99 0.00 -8.28
N ASN A 144 21.23 -0.56 -8.29
CA ASN A 144 21.77 -1.30 -9.44
C ASN A 144 21.60 -0.58 -10.78
N GLY A 145 21.79 0.76 -10.81
CA GLY A 145 21.64 1.60 -11.99
C GLY A 145 20.22 1.97 -12.38
N GLU A 146 19.18 1.41 -11.69
CA GLU A 146 17.80 1.73 -11.95
C GLU A 146 17.31 2.82 -10.98
N LYS A 147 16.92 3.97 -11.54
CA LYS A 147 16.40 5.12 -10.79
C LYS A 147 15.01 4.87 -10.21
N PHE A 148 14.20 4.07 -10.87
CA PHE A 148 12.84 3.73 -10.47
C PHE A 148 12.77 2.33 -9.84
N SER A 149 13.78 1.97 -9.01
CA SER A 149 13.80 0.70 -8.28
C SER A 149 12.86 0.71 -7.07
N HIS A 150 12.56 -0.49 -6.53
CA HIS A 150 11.85 -0.64 -5.25
C HIS A 150 12.54 0.17 -4.14
N ALA A 151 13.88 0.06 -4.00
CA ALA A 151 14.66 0.78 -2.99
C ALA A 151 14.75 2.31 -3.19
N SER A 152 14.07 2.84 -4.20
CA SER A 152 13.99 4.27 -4.53
C SER A 152 12.55 4.78 -4.57
N ALA A 153 11.59 3.95 -4.23
CA ALA A 153 10.16 4.23 -4.38
C ALA A 153 9.76 5.53 -3.66
N ILE A 154 10.12 5.67 -2.42
CA ILE A 154 9.80 6.83 -1.59
C ILE A 154 10.58 8.08 -2.03
N LYS A 155 11.84 7.88 -2.43
CA LYS A 155 12.62 8.97 -3.04
C LYS A 155 11.95 9.53 -4.29
N ARG A 156 11.41 8.68 -5.17
CA ARG A 156 10.69 9.12 -6.38
C ARG A 156 9.38 9.81 -6.06
N CYS A 157 8.70 9.42 -4.99
CA CYS A 157 7.52 10.14 -4.52
C CYS A 157 7.87 11.56 -4.04
N LEU A 158 9.03 11.74 -3.39
CA LEU A 158 9.52 13.03 -2.91
C LEU A 158 10.08 13.95 -4.01
N ASP A 159 10.26 13.48 -5.24
CA ASP A 159 10.57 14.32 -6.39
C ASP A 159 9.41 15.32 -6.67
N TYR A 160 8.19 15.01 -6.21
CA TYR A 160 7.08 15.96 -6.18
C TYR A 160 7.19 16.87 -4.94
N LYS A 161 7.14 18.20 -5.17
CA LYS A 161 7.34 19.19 -4.11
C LYS A 161 6.23 19.22 -3.06
N ASN A 162 5.02 18.83 -3.43
CA ASN A 162 3.82 18.83 -2.58
C ASN A 162 3.57 17.46 -1.89
N VAL A 163 4.57 16.59 -1.84
CA VAL A 163 4.52 15.32 -1.11
C VAL A 163 5.32 15.44 0.19
N SER A 164 4.71 15.05 1.28
CA SER A 164 5.36 14.81 2.58
C SER A 164 5.14 13.35 2.98
N ILE A 165 5.95 12.84 3.91
CA ILE A 165 5.93 11.42 4.29
C ILE A 165 5.88 11.28 5.80
N ILE A 166 5.06 10.35 6.26
CA ILE A 166 5.10 9.81 7.63
C ILE A 166 5.30 8.29 7.49
N SER A 167 6.46 7.81 7.91
CA SER A 167 6.85 6.40 7.82
C SER A 167 6.77 5.70 9.16
N PHE A 168 6.29 4.46 9.14
CA PHE A 168 6.25 3.55 10.29
C PHE A 168 6.96 2.24 9.98
N GLY A 169 7.71 1.72 10.96
CA GLY A 169 8.34 0.41 10.86
C GLY A 169 9.78 0.42 10.33
N ILE A 170 10.28 1.59 9.90
CA ILE A 170 11.63 1.69 9.32
C ILE A 170 12.69 1.24 10.31
N ARG A 171 13.53 0.30 9.86
CA ARG A 171 14.64 -0.29 10.62
C ARG A 171 15.86 -0.58 9.77
N ASN A 172 15.72 -0.35 8.45
CA ASN A 172 16.81 -0.43 7.49
C ASN A 172 16.92 0.87 6.68
N ILE A 173 18.13 1.41 6.64
CA ILE A 173 18.50 2.56 5.83
C ILE A 173 19.98 2.48 5.48
N SER A 174 20.37 2.73 4.25
CA SER A 174 21.76 2.76 3.86
C SER A 174 22.41 4.09 4.18
N GLN A 175 23.73 4.08 4.37
CA GLN A 175 24.49 5.31 4.61
C GLN A 175 24.29 6.34 3.48
N SER A 176 24.11 5.89 2.25
CA SER A 176 23.89 6.78 1.07
C SER A 176 22.56 7.55 1.11
N GLU A 177 21.59 7.11 1.89
CA GLU A 177 20.27 7.75 2.03
C GLU A 177 20.27 8.86 3.10
N ILE A 178 21.21 8.80 4.06
CA ILE A 178 21.26 9.75 5.20
C ILE A 178 21.37 11.21 4.77
N PRO A 179 22.19 11.60 3.78
CA PRO A 179 22.27 13.00 3.33
C PRO A 179 20.92 13.49 2.77
N PHE A 180 20.20 12.63 2.02
CA PHE A 180 18.89 12.97 1.48
C PHE A 180 17.85 13.13 2.60
N LEU A 181 17.81 12.20 3.55
CA LEU A 181 16.91 12.26 4.71
C LEU A 181 17.13 13.57 5.50
N LYS A 182 18.38 13.91 5.82
CA LYS A 182 18.71 15.15 6.54
C LYS A 182 18.25 16.39 5.79
N LYS A 183 18.52 16.48 4.48
CA LYS A 183 18.15 17.60 3.63
C LYS A 183 16.63 17.79 3.52
N ASN A 184 15.85 16.72 3.63
CA ASN A 184 14.39 16.74 3.48
C ASN A 184 13.64 16.51 4.81
N SER A 185 14.31 16.73 5.96
CA SER A 185 13.75 16.50 7.29
C SER A 185 12.46 17.28 7.59
N SER A 186 12.18 18.37 6.89
CA SER A 186 10.91 19.12 6.99
C SER A 186 9.73 18.43 6.31
N ARG A 187 9.98 17.42 5.47
CA ARG A 187 8.95 16.67 4.72
C ARG A 187 8.92 15.18 5.04
N ILE A 188 9.84 14.70 5.88
CA ILE A 188 9.96 13.26 6.21
C ILE A 188 9.97 13.12 7.73
N ASP A 189 8.94 12.46 8.25
CA ASP A 189 8.86 12.04 9.64
C ASP A 189 8.93 10.50 9.70
N ILE A 190 9.84 9.96 10.51
CA ILE A 190 10.02 8.51 10.66
C ILE A 190 9.76 8.10 12.10
N PHE A 191 8.80 7.22 12.30
CA PHE A 191 8.59 6.44 13.51
C PHE A 191 9.42 5.16 13.41
N TRP A 192 10.67 5.24 13.88
CA TRP A 192 11.64 4.14 13.79
C TRP A 192 11.18 2.91 14.58
N ALA A 193 11.27 1.72 13.99
CA ALA A 193 10.85 0.49 14.66
C ALA A 193 11.57 0.24 15.99
N LYS A 194 12.86 0.59 16.07
CA LYS A 194 13.65 0.48 17.31
C LYS A 194 13.09 1.29 18.48
N ASP A 195 12.25 2.27 18.20
CA ASP A 195 11.66 3.17 19.20
C ASP A 195 10.17 2.92 19.40
N LYS A 196 9.61 1.78 18.96
CA LYS A 196 8.16 1.47 19.03
C LYS A 196 7.53 1.76 20.39
N ASN A 197 8.20 1.36 21.46
CA ASN A 197 7.72 1.57 22.83
C ASN A 197 7.66 3.04 23.27
N LYS A 198 8.23 3.97 22.46
CA LYS A 198 8.28 5.41 22.72
C LYS A 198 7.44 6.20 21.71
N TRP A 199 6.73 5.54 20.81
CA TRP A 199 5.94 6.24 19.82
C TRP A 199 4.81 7.04 20.46
N ASP A 200 4.77 8.33 20.21
CA ASP A 200 3.66 9.20 20.60
C ASP A 200 2.60 9.20 19.48
N LEU A 201 1.64 8.28 19.59
CA LEU A 201 0.52 8.21 18.65
C LEU A 201 -0.42 9.43 18.76
N LYS A 202 -0.40 10.20 19.87
CA LYS A 202 -1.11 11.49 19.97
C LYS A 202 -0.43 12.53 19.09
N LYS A 203 0.91 12.53 19.02
CA LYS A 203 1.68 13.35 18.08
C LYS A 203 1.33 12.96 16.65
N PHE A 204 1.36 11.68 16.31
CA PHE A 204 0.94 11.19 14.99
C PHE A 204 -0.47 11.66 14.61
N LYS A 205 -1.44 11.51 15.50
CA LYS A 205 -2.82 11.99 15.30
C LYS A 205 -2.85 13.48 14.95
N LYS A 206 -2.07 14.33 15.62
CA LYS A 206 -1.96 15.77 15.31
C LYS A 206 -1.34 16.01 13.94
N MET A 207 -0.29 15.27 13.59
CA MET A 207 0.41 15.38 12.33
C MET A 207 -0.45 15.03 11.13
N ILE A 208 -1.30 13.98 11.25
CA ILE A 208 -2.13 13.48 10.15
C ILE A 208 -3.48 14.22 10.01
N LYS A 209 -3.87 14.98 11.04
CA LYS A 209 -5.19 15.63 11.11
C LYS A 209 -5.46 16.52 9.89
N ASN A 210 -6.61 16.27 9.24
CA ASN A 210 -7.11 16.98 8.07
C ASN A 210 -6.21 16.91 6.82
N LYS A 211 -5.18 16.05 6.82
CA LYS A 211 -4.34 15.86 5.62
C LYS A 211 -5.06 15.02 4.57
N THR A 212 -4.70 15.26 3.31
CA THR A 212 -4.99 14.31 2.23
C THR A 212 -3.89 13.25 2.25
N VAL A 213 -4.26 11.99 2.46
CA VAL A 213 -3.33 10.89 2.69
C VAL A 213 -3.42 9.88 1.56
N TYR A 214 -2.28 9.46 1.04
CA TYR A 214 -2.15 8.24 0.26
C TYR A 214 -1.42 7.22 1.11
N LEU A 215 -1.99 6.01 1.26
CA LEU A 215 -1.41 4.93 2.05
C LEU A 215 -0.59 4.01 1.14
N THR A 216 0.70 3.83 1.42
CA THR A 216 1.54 2.82 0.77
C THR A 216 2.07 1.86 1.81
N PHE A 217 1.87 0.57 1.56
CA PHE A 217 2.19 -0.48 2.49
C PHE A 217 3.11 -1.51 1.83
N ASP A 218 4.37 -1.50 2.22
CA ASP A 218 5.24 -2.65 2.01
C ASP A 218 4.94 -3.70 3.08
N VAL A 219 4.70 -4.94 2.69
CA VAL A 219 4.34 -5.99 3.66
C VAL A 219 5.51 -6.35 4.58
N ASP A 220 6.76 -6.03 4.21
CA ASP A 220 7.92 -6.21 5.07
C ASP A 220 7.99 -5.20 6.23
N GLY A 221 7.16 -4.15 6.20
CA GLY A 221 6.93 -3.28 7.36
C GLY A 221 6.41 -4.06 8.57
N LEU A 222 5.69 -5.15 8.33
CA LEU A 222 5.32 -6.12 9.36
C LEU A 222 6.54 -6.88 9.87
N ASP A 223 6.46 -7.38 11.09
CA ASP A 223 7.50 -8.22 11.66
C ASP A 223 7.64 -9.54 10.89
N SER A 224 8.88 -9.99 10.67
CA SER A 224 9.16 -11.22 9.94
C SER A 224 8.57 -12.48 10.60
N SER A 225 8.23 -12.43 11.89
CA SER A 225 7.54 -13.52 12.58
C SER A 225 6.10 -13.72 12.10
N ILE A 226 5.46 -12.68 11.57
CA ILE A 226 4.09 -12.75 11.05
C ILE A 226 4.03 -12.58 9.52
N MET A 227 5.09 -12.02 8.89
CA MET A 227 5.16 -11.80 7.45
C MET A 227 6.54 -12.14 6.87
N PRO A 228 6.93 -13.41 6.82
CA PRO A 228 8.15 -13.84 6.13
C PRO A 228 7.99 -13.93 4.60
N ALA A 229 6.78 -13.75 4.07
CA ALA A 229 6.46 -13.91 2.65
C ALA A 229 6.74 -12.61 1.86
N THR A 230 7.97 -12.14 1.92
CA THR A 230 8.46 -10.94 1.22
C THR A 230 9.89 -11.14 0.74
N GLY A 231 10.42 -10.21 -0.06
CA GLY A 231 11.77 -10.31 -0.60
C GLY A 231 12.86 -10.28 0.46
N THR A 232 12.74 -9.39 1.42
CA THR A 232 13.71 -9.16 2.50
C THR A 232 12.99 -9.06 3.85
N PRO A 233 12.63 -10.20 4.48
CA PRO A 233 11.89 -10.20 5.74
C PRO A 233 12.80 -9.77 6.90
N GLU A 234 12.64 -8.54 7.35
CA GLU A 234 13.42 -7.94 8.42
C GLU A 234 12.76 -8.17 9.80
N PRO A 235 13.51 -8.55 10.86
CA PRO A 235 12.98 -8.70 12.20
C PRO A 235 12.74 -7.34 12.90
N GLY A 236 11.89 -7.33 13.93
CA GLY A 236 11.62 -6.13 14.75
C GLY A 236 10.60 -5.17 14.12
N GLY A 237 9.76 -5.67 13.22
CA GLY A 237 8.72 -4.90 12.52
C GLY A 237 7.46 -4.66 13.33
N LEU A 238 6.41 -4.24 12.64
CA LEU A 238 5.07 -4.00 13.19
C LEU A 238 4.34 -5.33 13.42
N LEU A 239 3.63 -5.42 14.53
CA LEU A 239 2.63 -6.46 14.76
C LEU A 239 1.27 -6.02 14.21
N TRP A 240 0.33 -6.98 14.16
CA TRP A 240 -1.01 -6.74 13.60
C TRP A 240 -1.75 -5.59 14.28
N ASP A 241 -1.82 -5.61 15.62
CA ASP A 241 -2.57 -4.60 16.39
C ASP A 241 -1.95 -3.20 16.25
N GLU A 242 -0.62 -3.10 16.32
CA GLU A 242 0.10 -1.84 16.09
C GLU A 242 -0.21 -1.26 14.71
N THR A 243 -0.24 -2.12 13.69
CA THR A 243 -0.56 -1.74 12.31
C THR A 243 -1.99 -1.20 12.20
N LEU A 244 -2.97 -1.92 12.78
CA LEU A 244 -4.36 -1.49 12.74
C LEU A 244 -4.60 -0.20 13.52
N ASP A 245 -3.92 0.01 14.65
CA ASP A 245 -4.01 1.25 15.42
C ASP A 245 -3.59 2.47 14.62
N ILE A 246 -2.47 2.38 13.91
CA ILE A 246 -1.98 3.46 13.06
C ILE A 246 -2.96 3.75 11.91
N ILE A 247 -3.42 2.71 11.21
CA ILE A 247 -4.37 2.86 10.10
C ILE A 247 -5.71 3.44 10.60
N ARG A 248 -6.19 2.99 11.76
CA ARG A 248 -7.42 3.48 12.40
C ARG A 248 -7.32 4.97 12.76
N ILE A 249 -6.18 5.38 13.33
CA ILE A 249 -5.92 6.80 13.63
C ILE A 249 -5.94 7.62 12.34
N ALA A 250 -5.28 7.14 11.28
CA ALA A 250 -5.26 7.84 9.99
C ALA A 250 -6.67 7.93 9.39
N ALA A 251 -7.43 6.85 9.37
CA ALA A 251 -8.79 6.82 8.81
C ALA A 251 -9.74 7.79 9.53
N LYS A 252 -9.67 7.86 10.87
CA LYS A 252 -10.51 8.75 11.67
C LYS A 252 -10.12 10.24 11.59
N ASN A 253 -8.89 10.56 11.22
CA ASN A 253 -8.38 11.93 11.35
C ASN A 253 -7.91 12.57 10.05
N SER A 254 -7.94 11.85 8.93
CA SER A 254 -7.47 12.35 7.63
C SER A 254 -8.38 11.91 6.48
N ASN A 255 -8.14 12.44 5.30
CA ASN A 255 -8.81 11.98 4.09
C ASN A 255 -7.88 11.04 3.31
N ILE A 256 -8.03 9.72 3.51
CA ILE A 256 -7.29 8.73 2.72
C ILE A 256 -7.92 8.67 1.32
N VAL A 257 -7.15 8.94 0.29
CA VAL A 257 -7.63 9.08 -1.10
C VAL A 257 -7.26 7.94 -2.03
N GLY A 258 -6.35 7.07 -1.61
CA GLY A 258 -5.92 5.88 -2.33
C GLY A 258 -4.97 5.06 -1.50
N ALA A 259 -4.72 3.82 -1.92
CA ALA A 259 -3.77 2.92 -1.25
C ALA A 259 -3.07 1.99 -2.24
N ASP A 260 -1.87 1.54 -1.87
CA ASP A 260 -1.24 0.36 -2.47
C ASP A 260 -0.63 -0.55 -1.39
N ILE A 261 -0.56 -1.84 -1.70
CA ILE A 261 0.07 -2.88 -0.86
C ILE A 261 1.04 -3.65 -1.76
N ASN A 262 2.29 -3.74 -1.36
CA ASN A 262 3.41 -4.19 -2.17
C ASN A 262 4.22 -5.30 -1.49
N GLU A 263 5.11 -5.93 -2.26
CA GLU A 263 6.17 -6.86 -1.85
C GLU A 263 5.68 -8.19 -1.27
N LEU A 264 4.38 -8.54 -1.38
CA LEU A 264 3.97 -9.91 -1.06
C LEU A 264 4.60 -10.89 -2.07
N SER A 265 5.51 -11.71 -1.59
CA SER A 265 6.12 -12.82 -2.32
C SER A 265 5.57 -14.16 -1.80
N PRO A 266 4.52 -14.72 -2.44
CA PRO A 266 3.82 -15.89 -1.93
C PRO A 266 4.74 -17.09 -1.77
N ILE A 267 4.70 -17.75 -0.60
CA ILE A 267 5.45 -18.95 -0.31
C ILE A 267 4.56 -20.18 -0.59
N LYS A 268 5.05 -21.08 -1.43
CA LYS A 268 4.31 -22.31 -1.79
C LYS A 268 3.98 -23.13 -0.53
N GLY A 269 2.69 -23.44 -0.36
CA GLY A 269 2.21 -24.21 0.80
C GLY A 269 1.88 -23.39 2.05
N PHE A 270 2.19 -22.08 2.06
CA PHE A 270 1.93 -21.20 3.20
C PHE A 270 0.95 -20.09 2.83
N ASN A 271 -0.33 -20.39 2.84
CA ASN A 271 -1.38 -19.44 2.44
C ASN A 271 -1.72 -18.39 3.52
N SER A 272 -1.28 -18.58 4.76
CA SER A 272 -1.56 -17.69 5.90
C SER A 272 -1.10 -16.26 5.65
N TYR A 273 0.02 -16.06 4.97
CA TYR A 273 0.56 -14.74 4.67
C TYR A 273 -0.26 -14.02 3.60
N ASN A 274 -0.71 -14.75 2.57
CA ASN A 274 -1.62 -14.22 1.56
C ASN A 274 -2.95 -13.78 2.20
N PHE A 275 -3.45 -14.59 3.15
CA PHE A 275 -4.66 -14.29 3.91
C PHE A 275 -4.49 -13.06 4.79
N LEU A 276 -3.35 -12.92 5.49
CA LEU A 276 -3.04 -11.75 6.32
C LEU A 276 -3.12 -10.46 5.48
N VAL A 277 -2.51 -10.45 4.29
CA VAL A 277 -2.52 -9.27 3.40
C VAL A 277 -3.92 -9.00 2.86
N ALA A 278 -4.69 -10.03 2.54
CA ALA A 278 -6.08 -9.88 2.12
C ALA A 278 -6.96 -9.27 3.24
N LYS A 279 -6.80 -9.74 4.48
CA LYS A 279 -7.48 -9.18 5.66
C LYS A 279 -7.05 -7.73 5.91
N LEU A 280 -5.76 -7.41 5.78
CA LEU A 280 -5.24 -6.05 5.89
C LEU A 280 -5.90 -5.11 4.87
N ALA A 281 -5.96 -5.53 3.61
CA ALA A 281 -6.61 -4.75 2.55
C ALA A 281 -8.09 -4.48 2.88
N TYR A 282 -8.80 -5.49 3.40
CA TYR A 282 -10.19 -5.32 3.80
C TYR A 282 -10.34 -4.38 5.00
N LYS A 283 -9.48 -4.47 6.03
CA LYS A 283 -9.46 -3.52 7.17
C LYS A 283 -9.15 -2.09 6.73
N ILE A 284 -8.20 -1.87 5.81
CA ILE A 284 -7.90 -0.54 5.24
C ILE A 284 -9.16 0.06 4.60
N LEU A 285 -9.85 -0.71 3.76
CA LEU A 285 -11.09 -0.26 3.10
C LEU A 285 -12.21 -0.03 4.10
N SER A 286 -12.37 -0.93 5.07
CA SER A 286 -13.39 -0.82 6.11
C SER A 286 -13.23 0.45 6.92
N TYR A 287 -12.01 0.72 7.41
CA TYR A 287 -11.73 1.93 8.19
C TYR A 287 -11.89 3.20 7.35
N LYS A 288 -11.39 3.21 6.09
CA LYS A 288 -11.50 4.37 5.20
C LYS A 288 -12.94 4.82 4.97
N PHE A 289 -13.87 3.90 4.87
CA PHE A 289 -15.24 4.23 4.45
C PHE A 289 -16.27 4.25 5.59
N LEU A 290 -15.90 3.73 6.76
CA LEU A 290 -16.87 3.58 7.85
C LEU A 290 -16.50 4.39 9.11
N TYR A 291 -15.30 4.98 9.14
CA TYR A 291 -14.91 6.01 10.09
C TYR A 291 -14.94 7.39 9.42
#